data_aaa41c331447302640b8138236ef7560
#
_entry.id   aaa41c331447302640b8138236ef7560
#
_cell.length_a   1.000
_cell.length_b   1.000
_cell.length_c   1.000
_cell.angle_alpha   90.00
_cell.angle_beta   90.00
_cell.angle_gamma   90.00
#
_symmetry.space_group_name_H-M   'P 1'
#
loop_
_entity.id
_entity.type
_entity.pdbx_description
1 polymer ?
#
loop_
_entity_poly.entity_id
_entity_poly.type
_entity_poly.pdbx_seq_one_letter_code
_entity_poly.pdbx_strand_id
1 'polypeptide(L)'
;NSPTTAQFQEKPFINWFEIGLPKDVSGYPLYQVNSQSEQKVRILHSPSNPLAKGTPIILSVIDKLKGKGYPIELVKIEGMPNSKVLEELAQCDFVVDQLYSDTPMATFAAEAAHFGKPAVVGGYFAHVMHSYIRKENIPPSLFVHPDEIEQAIEKLIVDVDYREELGRRAQTFVRTRWAPEAVATRFLRLITGDIPVDWWFDPQDIRYVHGGGIPEAHTR
;
A
#
# COMPACT_ATOMS: atom_id res chain seq x y z
N ASN A 1 -4.44 12.81 10.95
CA ASN A 1 -5.59 12.56 10.09
C ASN A 1 -5.17 12.45 8.62
N SER A 2 -6.11 12.17 7.74
CA SER A 2 -5.88 12.10 6.29
C SER A 2 -7.04 12.78 5.53
N PRO A 3 -6.84 13.12 4.25
CA PRO A 3 -7.93 13.61 3.42
C PRO A 3 -9.14 12.65 3.36
N THR A 4 -8.92 11.35 3.47
CA THR A 4 -9.97 10.34 3.44
C THR A 4 -10.90 10.36 4.65
N THR A 5 -10.50 11.03 5.72
CA THR A 5 -11.30 11.20 6.95
C THR A 5 -11.71 12.65 7.20
N ALA A 6 -11.51 13.54 6.24
CA ALA A 6 -11.78 14.98 6.39
C ALA A 6 -13.24 15.27 6.73
N GLN A 7 -14.19 14.50 6.18
CA GLN A 7 -15.63 14.63 6.47
C GLN A 7 -16.02 14.47 7.94
N PHE A 8 -15.12 13.90 8.76
CA PHE A 8 -15.31 13.74 10.19
C PHE A 8 -14.56 14.79 11.02
N GLN A 9 -13.93 15.79 10.37
CA GLN A 9 -13.13 16.82 11.02
C GLN A 9 -13.84 18.18 10.92
N GLU A 10 -13.82 18.94 12.01
CA GLU A 10 -14.35 20.31 12.08
C GLU A 10 -13.23 21.37 12.04
N LYS A 11 -12.00 20.96 12.28
CA LYS A 11 -10.85 21.86 12.39
C LYS A 11 -9.73 21.44 11.46
N PRO A 12 -8.89 22.37 11.02
CA PRO A 12 -7.67 22.06 10.28
C PRO A 12 -6.84 21.01 10.98
N PHE A 13 -6.23 20.12 10.21
CA PHE A 13 -5.44 19.00 10.72
C PHE A 13 -4.14 18.83 9.94
N ILE A 14 -3.15 18.20 10.58
CA ILE A 14 -1.93 17.77 9.91
C ILE A 14 -2.21 16.47 9.17
N ASN A 15 -1.90 16.45 7.88
CA ASN A 15 -2.01 15.26 7.06
C ASN A 15 -0.90 14.27 7.41
N TRP A 16 -1.26 13.04 7.76
CA TRP A 16 -0.29 12.02 8.13
C TRP A 16 0.68 11.64 6.99
N PHE A 17 0.32 11.86 5.72
CA PHE A 17 1.22 11.68 4.58
C PHE A 17 2.46 12.60 4.67
N GLU A 18 2.35 13.73 5.37
CA GLU A 18 3.49 14.60 5.65
C GLU A 18 4.45 13.98 6.67
N ILE A 19 3.90 13.21 7.62
CA ILE A 19 4.68 12.61 8.70
C ILE A 19 5.27 11.27 8.28
N GLY A 20 4.45 10.37 7.75
CA GLY A 20 4.85 9.03 7.36
C GLY A 20 4.67 7.98 8.47
N LEU A 21 4.93 6.73 8.12
CA LEU A 21 4.83 5.57 9.01
C LEU A 21 6.21 4.94 9.18
N PRO A 22 6.87 5.14 10.34
CA PRO A 22 8.16 4.51 10.58
C PRO A 22 8.00 3.01 10.78
N LYS A 23 8.92 2.23 10.28
CA LYS A 23 9.01 0.80 10.55
C LYS A 23 10.43 0.46 10.96
N ASP A 24 10.60 -0.21 12.09
CA ASP A 24 11.86 -0.84 12.42
C ASP A 24 12.06 -2.08 11.57
N VAL A 25 13.12 -2.10 10.81
CA VAL A 25 13.48 -3.18 9.89
C VAL A 25 14.84 -3.78 10.21
N SER A 26 15.39 -3.47 11.36
CA SER A 26 16.72 -3.95 11.79
C SER A 26 16.82 -5.47 11.81
N GLY A 27 15.70 -6.16 12.00
CA GLY A 27 15.60 -7.63 11.97
C GLY A 27 15.19 -8.22 10.61
N TYR A 28 15.00 -7.39 9.57
CA TYR A 28 14.58 -7.91 8.27
C TYR A 28 15.79 -8.42 7.48
N PRO A 29 15.68 -9.59 6.83
CA PRO A 29 16.75 -10.09 5.98
C PRO A 29 17.03 -9.09 4.84
N LEU A 30 18.32 -8.95 4.51
CA LEU A 30 18.69 -8.18 3.31
C LEU A 30 18.07 -8.84 2.09
N TYR A 31 17.42 -8.04 1.26
CA TYR A 31 16.80 -8.52 0.03
C TYR A 31 17.84 -9.17 -0.87
N GLN A 32 17.63 -10.45 -1.20
CA GLN A 32 18.29 -11.12 -2.30
C GLN A 32 17.30 -11.23 -3.43
N VAL A 33 17.67 -10.70 -4.60
CA VAL A 33 16.89 -10.94 -5.83
C VAL A 33 16.91 -12.45 -6.07
N ASN A 34 15.82 -13.13 -5.77
CA ASN A 34 15.65 -14.50 -6.20
C ASN A 34 15.38 -14.50 -7.71
N SER A 35 16.44 -14.64 -8.48
CA SER A 35 16.37 -14.89 -9.94
C SER A 35 15.84 -16.29 -10.27
N GLN A 36 15.15 -16.94 -9.38
CA GLN A 36 14.72 -18.32 -9.49
C GLN A 36 13.22 -18.50 -9.33
N SER A 37 12.45 -18.03 -10.30
CA SER A 37 11.29 -18.82 -10.67
C SER A 37 11.03 -18.64 -12.16
N GLU A 38 11.65 -19.46 -12.93
CA GLU A 38 11.45 -19.52 -14.40
C GLU A 38 10.03 -19.95 -14.81
N GLN A 39 9.13 -20.23 -13.87
CA GLN A 39 7.84 -20.84 -14.23
C GLN A 39 6.59 -20.16 -13.68
N LYS A 40 6.61 -19.47 -12.51
CA LYS A 40 5.38 -18.90 -11.93
C LYS A 40 5.65 -17.57 -11.23
N VAL A 41 4.74 -16.63 -11.41
CA VAL A 41 4.71 -15.39 -10.64
C VAL A 41 4.09 -15.67 -9.27
N ARG A 42 4.87 -15.48 -8.20
CA ARG A 42 4.47 -15.75 -6.83
C ARG A 42 3.86 -14.51 -6.19
N ILE A 43 2.55 -14.56 -5.95
CA ILE A 43 1.75 -13.46 -5.38
C ILE A 43 1.44 -13.78 -3.93
N LEU A 44 1.77 -12.85 -3.01
CA LEU A 44 1.44 -13.01 -1.60
C LEU A 44 0.23 -12.13 -1.22
N HIS A 45 -0.73 -12.73 -0.50
CA HIS A 45 -1.86 -12.05 0.13
C HIS A 45 -1.97 -12.46 1.59
N SER A 46 -1.91 -11.48 2.51
CA SER A 46 -1.95 -11.74 3.96
C SER A 46 -2.98 -10.85 4.66
N PRO A 47 -4.28 -11.22 4.59
CA PRO A 47 -5.33 -10.42 5.18
C PRO A 47 -5.44 -10.63 6.69
N SER A 48 -5.46 -9.54 7.46
CA SER A 48 -5.81 -9.56 8.89
C SER A 48 -7.32 -9.74 9.11
N ASN A 49 -8.14 -9.26 8.17
CA ASN A 49 -9.58 -9.47 8.09
C ASN A 49 -9.97 -9.67 6.62
N PRO A 50 -10.26 -10.92 6.20
CA PRO A 50 -10.52 -11.23 4.79
C PRO A 50 -11.69 -10.45 4.17
N LEU A 51 -12.77 -10.22 4.92
CA LEU A 51 -13.93 -9.49 4.38
C LEU A 51 -13.61 -8.00 4.19
N ALA A 52 -13.04 -7.36 5.21
CA ALA A 52 -12.68 -5.95 5.15
C ALA A 52 -11.61 -5.66 4.08
N LYS A 53 -10.72 -6.63 3.84
CA LYS A 53 -9.69 -6.51 2.80
C LYS A 53 -10.13 -6.91 1.40
N GLY A 54 -11.38 -7.37 1.22
CA GLY A 54 -11.91 -7.78 -0.09
C GLY A 54 -11.31 -9.09 -0.62
N THR A 55 -10.81 -9.95 0.27
CA THR A 55 -10.18 -11.23 -0.09
C THR A 55 -11.00 -12.08 -1.06
N PRO A 56 -12.34 -12.25 -0.90
CA PRO A 56 -13.13 -13.06 -1.84
C PRO A 56 -13.02 -12.55 -3.29
N ILE A 57 -13.02 -11.23 -3.48
CA ILE A 57 -12.90 -10.62 -4.81
C ILE A 57 -11.48 -10.80 -5.35
N ILE A 58 -10.46 -10.58 -4.52
CA ILE A 58 -9.04 -10.80 -4.89
C ILE A 58 -8.83 -12.24 -5.35
N LEU A 59 -9.35 -13.23 -4.61
CA LEU A 59 -9.25 -14.65 -4.99
C LEU A 59 -9.95 -14.93 -6.32
N SER A 60 -11.15 -14.39 -6.53
CA SER A 60 -11.90 -14.55 -7.79
C SER A 60 -11.11 -13.95 -8.97
N VAL A 61 -10.48 -12.80 -8.80
CA VAL A 61 -9.63 -12.17 -9.83
C VAL A 61 -8.41 -13.05 -10.13
N ILE A 62 -7.74 -13.58 -9.12
CA ILE A 62 -6.59 -14.48 -9.32
C ILE A 62 -7.00 -15.75 -10.06
N ASP A 63 -8.13 -16.36 -9.71
CA ASP A 63 -8.63 -17.55 -10.39
C ASP A 63 -9.01 -17.26 -11.85
N LYS A 64 -9.60 -16.10 -12.12
CA LYS A 64 -9.87 -15.62 -13.48
C LYS A 64 -8.57 -15.46 -14.30
N LEU A 65 -7.53 -14.86 -13.70
CA LEU A 65 -6.22 -14.70 -14.37
C LEU A 65 -5.54 -16.05 -14.62
N LYS A 66 -5.62 -17.00 -13.67
CA LYS A 66 -5.17 -18.38 -13.90
C LYS A 66 -5.93 -19.04 -15.05
N GLY A 67 -7.24 -18.83 -15.14
CA GLY A 67 -8.08 -19.31 -16.23
C GLY A 67 -7.70 -18.72 -17.60
N LYS A 68 -7.12 -17.51 -17.64
CA LYS A 68 -6.53 -16.91 -18.86
C LYS A 68 -5.16 -17.51 -19.23
N GLY A 69 -4.61 -18.40 -18.41
CA GLY A 69 -3.33 -19.09 -18.67
C GLY A 69 -2.10 -18.42 -18.02
N TYR A 70 -2.28 -17.40 -17.19
CA TYR A 70 -1.13 -16.80 -16.49
C TYR A 70 -0.53 -17.77 -15.46
N PRO A 71 0.81 -17.90 -15.40
CA PRO A 71 1.49 -18.82 -14.49
C PRO A 71 1.58 -18.23 -13.09
N ILE A 72 0.50 -18.33 -12.31
CA ILE A 72 0.39 -17.73 -10.98
C ILE A 72 0.50 -18.79 -9.88
N GLU A 73 1.37 -18.53 -8.90
CA GLU A 73 1.35 -19.15 -7.59
C GLU A 73 0.82 -18.14 -6.56
N LEU A 74 -0.37 -18.39 -6.03
CA LEU A 74 -0.92 -17.56 -4.95
C LEU A 74 -0.57 -18.17 -3.60
N VAL A 75 0.12 -17.40 -2.75
CA VAL A 75 0.35 -17.71 -1.34
C VAL A 75 -0.59 -16.86 -0.50
N LYS A 76 -1.53 -17.50 0.18
CA LYS A 76 -2.40 -16.82 1.15
C LYS A 76 -2.00 -17.21 2.57
N ILE A 77 -1.71 -16.19 3.40
CA ILE A 77 -1.37 -16.39 4.82
C ILE A 77 -2.43 -15.70 5.67
N GLU A 78 -3.01 -16.42 6.61
CA GLU A 78 -4.04 -15.93 7.52
C GLU A 78 -3.82 -16.52 8.92
N GLY A 79 -3.91 -15.67 9.95
CA GLY A 79 -3.78 -16.10 11.34
C GLY A 79 -2.39 -16.61 11.75
N MET A 80 -1.37 -16.36 10.95
CA MET A 80 0.02 -16.78 11.24
C MET A 80 0.82 -15.66 11.90
N PRO A 81 1.89 -15.99 12.65
CA PRO A 81 2.82 -15.00 13.19
C PRO A 81 3.44 -14.13 12.08
N ASN A 82 3.73 -12.86 12.39
CA ASN A 82 4.34 -11.93 11.42
C ASN A 82 5.68 -12.45 10.85
N SER A 83 6.47 -13.20 11.64
CA SER A 83 7.71 -13.81 11.15
C SER A 83 7.48 -14.68 9.90
N LYS A 84 6.36 -15.43 9.86
CA LYS A 84 6.01 -16.24 8.69
C LYS A 84 5.64 -15.38 7.48
N VAL A 85 4.98 -14.25 7.70
CA VAL A 85 4.67 -13.28 6.63
C VAL A 85 5.97 -12.71 6.05
N LEU A 86 6.95 -12.38 6.91
CA LEU A 86 8.25 -11.85 6.47
C LEU A 86 9.07 -12.87 5.66
N GLU A 87 9.03 -14.16 6.05
CA GLU A 87 9.65 -15.24 5.26
C GLU A 87 9.06 -15.32 3.85
N GLU A 88 7.74 -15.22 3.71
CA GLU A 88 7.08 -15.28 2.41
C GLU A 88 7.27 -14.00 1.60
N LEU A 89 7.33 -12.83 2.25
CA LEU A 89 7.69 -11.57 1.58
C LEU A 89 9.06 -11.63 0.91
N ALA A 90 10.03 -12.32 1.50
CA ALA A 90 11.35 -12.49 0.88
C ALA A 90 11.29 -13.31 -0.42
N GLN A 91 10.28 -14.16 -0.59
CA GLN A 91 10.17 -15.12 -1.69
C GLN A 91 9.13 -14.74 -2.75
N CYS A 92 8.20 -13.84 -2.46
CA CYS A 92 7.18 -13.44 -3.45
C CYS A 92 7.74 -12.48 -4.50
N ASP A 93 7.03 -12.35 -5.63
CA ASP A 93 7.32 -11.35 -6.65
C ASP A 93 6.66 -10.02 -6.33
N PHE A 94 5.42 -10.06 -5.86
CA PHE A 94 4.68 -8.89 -5.41
C PHE A 94 3.56 -9.29 -4.43
N VAL A 95 2.95 -8.28 -3.81
CA VAL A 95 1.83 -8.50 -2.89
C VAL A 95 0.54 -7.87 -3.42
N VAL A 96 -0.60 -8.48 -3.06
CA VAL A 96 -1.92 -7.83 -3.13
C VAL A 96 -2.34 -7.57 -1.70
N ASP A 97 -2.39 -6.29 -1.27
CA ASP A 97 -2.66 -5.96 0.14
C ASP A 97 -4.17 -6.01 0.44
N GLN A 98 -4.91 -5.08 -0.12
CA GLN A 98 -6.34 -4.98 0.14
C GLN A 98 -7.06 -4.24 -0.98
N LEU A 99 -8.39 -4.45 -1.07
CA LEU A 99 -9.22 -3.89 -2.13
C LEU A 99 -9.81 -2.51 -1.75
N TYR A 100 -9.98 -2.25 -0.46
CA TYR A 100 -10.64 -1.04 0.05
C TYR A 100 -9.73 -0.29 1.01
N SER A 101 -8.70 0.37 0.48
CA SER A 101 -7.72 1.11 1.26
C SER A 101 -7.90 2.62 1.13
N ASP A 102 -7.68 3.33 2.23
CA ASP A 102 -7.59 4.79 2.23
C ASP A 102 -6.16 5.29 1.96
N THR A 103 -5.23 4.37 1.77
CA THR A 103 -3.82 4.71 1.53
C THR A 103 -3.20 3.76 0.51
N PRO A 104 -2.30 4.26 -0.35
CA PRO A 104 -1.56 3.42 -1.28
C PRO A 104 -0.62 2.42 -0.59
N MET A 105 -0.29 2.62 0.69
CA MET A 105 0.65 1.77 1.40
C MET A 105 0.30 1.70 2.89
N ALA A 106 -0.44 0.65 3.29
CA ALA A 106 -0.67 0.28 4.68
C ALA A 106 0.49 -0.58 5.20
N THR A 107 0.38 -1.09 6.42
CA THR A 107 1.48 -1.82 7.11
C THR A 107 2.04 -2.99 6.30
N PHE A 108 1.18 -3.84 5.72
CA PHE A 108 1.63 -5.00 4.94
C PHE A 108 2.34 -4.58 3.64
N ALA A 109 1.79 -3.59 2.92
CA ALA A 109 2.44 -3.04 1.74
C ALA A 109 3.77 -2.33 2.09
N ALA A 110 3.86 -1.68 3.26
CA ALA A 110 5.12 -1.08 3.74
C ALA A 110 6.16 -2.15 4.08
N GLU A 111 5.76 -3.27 4.70
CA GLU A 111 6.63 -4.42 4.93
C GLU A 111 7.15 -4.97 3.59
N ALA A 112 6.27 -5.19 2.61
CA ALA A 112 6.65 -5.62 1.28
C ALA A 112 7.65 -4.66 0.61
N ALA A 113 7.43 -3.35 0.75
CA ALA A 113 8.32 -2.33 0.22
C ALA A 113 9.75 -2.43 0.80
N HIS A 114 9.92 -2.77 2.08
CA HIS A 114 11.24 -2.99 2.66
C HIS A 114 12.01 -4.14 2.00
N PHE A 115 11.29 -5.15 1.49
CA PHE A 115 11.86 -6.25 0.72
C PHE A 115 12.00 -5.91 -0.79
N GLY A 116 11.68 -4.69 -1.20
CA GLY A 116 11.67 -4.31 -2.62
C GLY A 116 10.53 -4.94 -3.41
N LYS A 117 9.49 -5.43 -2.73
CA LYS A 117 8.33 -6.04 -3.38
C LYS A 117 7.24 -4.99 -3.59
N PRO A 118 6.77 -4.77 -4.81
CA PRO A 118 5.68 -3.83 -5.05
C PRO A 118 4.36 -4.37 -4.53
N ALA A 119 3.45 -3.47 -4.20
CA ALA A 119 2.10 -3.80 -3.77
C ALA A 119 1.06 -3.35 -4.80
N VAL A 120 0.05 -4.20 -5.04
CA VAL A 120 -1.22 -3.80 -5.62
C VAL A 120 -2.17 -3.49 -4.47
N VAL A 121 -2.79 -2.32 -4.52
CA VAL A 121 -3.71 -1.83 -3.48
C VAL A 121 -4.92 -1.21 -4.17
N GLY A 122 -6.11 -1.63 -3.78
CA GLY A 122 -7.35 -1.01 -4.23
C GLY A 122 -7.83 0.07 -3.25
N GLY A 123 -8.46 1.11 -3.77
CA GLY A 123 -9.09 2.14 -2.93
C GLY A 123 -9.75 3.24 -3.75
N TYR A 124 -10.88 3.73 -3.28
CA TYR A 124 -11.63 4.82 -3.95
C TYR A 124 -10.87 6.14 -4.01
N PHE A 125 -9.90 6.32 -3.10
CA PHE A 125 -9.05 7.52 -3.06
C PHE A 125 -8.03 7.57 -4.20
N ALA A 126 -7.78 6.46 -4.89
CA ALA A 126 -6.74 6.35 -5.92
C ALA A 126 -6.86 7.42 -7.02
N HIS A 127 -8.07 7.70 -7.49
CA HIS A 127 -8.31 8.64 -8.59
C HIS A 127 -8.17 10.12 -8.20
N VAL A 128 -8.32 10.44 -6.91
CA VAL A 128 -8.32 11.83 -6.43
C VAL A 128 -7.13 12.17 -5.53
N MET A 129 -6.34 11.18 -5.14
CA MET A 129 -5.23 11.34 -4.19
C MET A 129 -4.26 12.46 -4.59
N HIS A 130 -3.93 12.55 -5.88
CA HIS A 130 -3.01 13.56 -6.41
C HIS A 130 -3.51 15.00 -6.28
N SER A 131 -4.82 15.20 -6.05
CA SER A 131 -5.39 16.52 -5.80
C SER A 131 -5.14 17.02 -4.38
N TYR A 132 -4.82 16.10 -3.46
CA TYR A 132 -4.69 16.39 -2.02
C TYR A 132 -3.32 16.09 -1.46
N ILE A 133 -2.56 15.18 -2.06
CA ILE A 133 -1.28 14.73 -1.53
C ILE A 133 -0.16 15.12 -2.48
N ARG A 134 0.88 15.76 -1.95
CA ARG A 134 2.08 16.09 -2.72
C ARG A 134 2.74 14.81 -3.25
N LYS A 135 3.18 14.84 -4.49
CA LYS A 135 3.73 13.68 -5.19
C LYS A 135 4.85 12.98 -4.42
N GLU A 136 5.74 13.75 -3.79
CA GLU A 136 6.86 13.23 -3.00
C GLU A 136 6.43 12.54 -1.71
N ASN A 137 5.19 12.75 -1.26
CA ASN A 137 4.61 12.14 -0.05
C ASN A 137 3.78 10.90 -0.35
N ILE A 138 3.52 10.63 -1.63
CA ILE A 138 2.74 9.46 -2.05
C ILE A 138 3.64 8.24 -2.06
N PRO A 139 3.39 7.23 -1.20
CA PRO A 139 4.17 5.99 -1.21
C PRO A 139 3.97 5.25 -2.53
N PRO A 140 5.05 4.80 -3.19
CA PRO A 140 4.96 4.08 -4.44
C PRO A 140 4.31 2.70 -4.26
N SER A 141 3.14 2.53 -4.85
CA SER A 141 2.42 1.27 -5.04
C SER A 141 1.59 1.36 -6.31
N LEU A 142 1.07 0.25 -6.78
CA LEU A 142 0.05 0.25 -7.82
C LEU A 142 -1.32 0.43 -7.13
N PHE A 143 -1.64 1.69 -6.81
CA PHE A 143 -2.86 2.08 -6.13
C PHE A 143 -3.92 2.43 -7.15
N VAL A 144 -5.01 1.67 -7.20
CA VAL A 144 -6.03 1.74 -8.24
C VAL A 144 -7.43 1.74 -7.64
N HIS A 145 -8.42 2.18 -8.42
CA HIS A 145 -9.82 1.97 -8.04
C HIS A 145 -10.11 0.47 -7.85
N PRO A 146 -10.98 0.06 -6.90
CA PRO A 146 -11.29 -1.36 -6.67
C PRO A 146 -11.68 -2.13 -7.93
N ASP A 147 -12.40 -1.52 -8.88
CA ASP A 147 -12.81 -2.14 -10.13
C ASP A 147 -11.64 -2.39 -11.12
N GLU A 148 -10.50 -1.76 -10.89
CA GLU A 148 -9.29 -1.88 -11.73
C GLU A 148 -8.29 -2.91 -11.18
N ILE A 149 -8.65 -3.63 -10.11
CA ILE A 149 -7.72 -4.53 -9.41
C ILE A 149 -7.23 -5.67 -10.31
N GLU A 150 -8.07 -6.17 -11.23
CA GLU A 150 -7.69 -7.21 -12.18
C GLU A 150 -6.59 -6.74 -13.11
N GLN A 151 -6.77 -5.57 -13.74
CA GLN A 151 -5.80 -4.98 -14.65
C GLN A 151 -4.48 -4.65 -13.93
N ALA A 152 -4.57 -4.21 -12.67
CA ALA A 152 -3.40 -3.91 -11.86
C ALA A 152 -2.59 -5.17 -11.54
N ILE A 153 -3.25 -6.26 -11.14
CA ILE A 153 -2.58 -7.55 -10.90
C ILE A 153 -1.98 -8.08 -12.20
N GLU A 154 -2.76 -8.09 -13.29
CA GLU A 154 -2.31 -8.55 -14.62
C GLU A 154 -1.07 -7.77 -15.08
N LYS A 155 -1.04 -6.45 -14.89
CA LYS A 155 0.12 -5.61 -15.21
C LYS A 155 1.38 -6.05 -14.47
N LEU A 156 1.33 -6.33 -13.17
CA LEU A 156 2.51 -6.78 -12.43
C LEU A 156 2.92 -8.22 -12.77
N ILE A 157 2.02 -9.02 -13.35
CA ILE A 157 2.36 -10.35 -13.85
C ILE A 157 3.16 -10.25 -15.16
N VAL A 158 2.70 -9.43 -16.12
CA VAL A 158 3.23 -9.40 -17.48
C VAL A 158 4.40 -8.44 -17.65
N ASP A 159 4.45 -7.34 -16.91
CA ASP A 159 5.46 -6.29 -17.04
C ASP A 159 6.49 -6.40 -15.91
N VAL A 160 7.50 -7.24 -16.14
CA VAL A 160 8.58 -7.52 -15.17
C VAL A 160 9.35 -6.25 -14.85
N ASP A 161 9.72 -5.47 -15.86
CA ASP A 161 10.53 -4.25 -15.69
C ASP A 161 9.78 -3.24 -14.83
N TYR A 162 8.49 -3.05 -15.10
CA TYR A 162 7.65 -2.15 -14.28
C TYR A 162 7.51 -2.67 -12.84
N ARG A 163 7.33 -3.98 -12.65
CA ARG A 163 7.23 -4.62 -11.33
C ARG A 163 8.50 -4.37 -10.51
N GLU A 164 9.67 -4.60 -11.09
CA GLU A 164 10.96 -4.39 -10.42
C GLU A 164 11.21 -2.91 -10.11
N GLU A 165 10.95 -2.02 -11.06
CA GLU A 165 11.10 -0.58 -10.87
C GLU A 165 10.17 -0.05 -9.77
N LEU A 166 8.91 -0.49 -9.75
CA LEU A 166 7.96 -0.10 -8.70
C LEU A 166 8.42 -0.60 -7.32
N GLY A 167 8.91 -1.84 -7.23
CA GLY A 167 9.46 -2.40 -6.00
C GLY A 167 10.68 -1.63 -5.50
N ARG A 168 11.60 -1.27 -6.39
CA ARG A 168 12.79 -0.48 -6.07
C ARG A 168 12.43 0.93 -5.58
N ARG A 169 11.45 1.57 -6.23
CA ARG A 169 10.95 2.89 -5.80
C ARG A 169 10.27 2.81 -4.43
N ALA A 170 9.46 1.78 -4.19
CA ALA A 170 8.81 1.55 -2.91
C ALA A 170 9.85 1.35 -1.80
N GLN A 171 10.88 0.55 -2.04
CA GLN A 171 11.97 0.31 -1.10
C GLN A 171 12.74 1.59 -0.78
N THR A 172 13.08 2.37 -1.78
CA THR A 172 13.77 3.65 -1.59
C THR A 172 12.92 4.59 -0.73
N PHE A 173 11.61 4.67 -1.02
CA PHE A 173 10.70 5.53 -0.27
C PHE A 173 10.64 5.17 1.21
N VAL A 174 10.42 3.90 1.57
CA VAL A 174 10.31 3.49 2.97
C VAL A 174 11.64 3.60 3.72
N ARG A 175 12.76 3.39 3.04
CA ARG A 175 14.11 3.50 3.62
C ARG A 175 14.61 4.94 3.77
N THR A 176 14.02 5.89 3.08
CA THR A 176 14.42 7.30 3.14
C THR A 176 13.34 8.16 3.78
N ARG A 177 12.18 8.27 3.11
CA ARG A 177 11.11 9.17 3.58
C ARG A 177 10.42 8.66 4.85
N TRP A 178 10.28 7.34 4.99
CA TRP A 178 9.68 6.69 6.16
C TRP A 178 10.71 6.06 7.09
N ALA A 179 11.99 6.37 6.90
CA ALA A 179 13.02 5.99 7.86
C ALA A 179 12.67 6.52 9.27
N PRO A 180 12.89 5.72 10.33
CA PRO A 180 12.54 6.12 11.71
C PRO A 180 13.07 7.50 12.10
N GLU A 181 14.30 7.83 11.75
CA GLU A 181 14.94 9.12 12.05
C GLU A 181 14.25 10.28 11.31
N ALA A 182 13.89 10.07 10.04
CA ALA A 182 13.21 11.08 9.24
C ALA A 182 11.79 11.34 9.77
N VAL A 183 11.09 10.30 10.19
CA VAL A 183 9.76 10.42 10.79
C VAL A 183 9.85 11.05 12.18
N ALA A 184 10.81 10.64 13.02
CA ALA A 184 11.05 11.23 14.34
C ALA A 184 11.31 12.74 14.23
N THR A 185 12.11 13.17 13.26
CA THR A 185 12.36 14.59 13.00
C THR A 185 11.07 15.36 12.69
N ARG A 186 10.15 14.79 11.92
CA ARG A 186 8.86 15.42 11.63
C ARG A 186 7.95 15.45 12.85
N PHE A 187 7.93 14.39 13.67
CA PHE A 187 7.22 14.42 14.94
C PHE A 187 7.78 15.48 15.90
N LEU A 188 9.11 15.65 15.93
CA LEU A 188 9.73 16.69 16.75
C LEU A 188 9.21 18.09 16.37
N ARG A 189 9.07 18.37 15.08
CA ARG A 189 8.47 19.64 14.61
C ARG A 189 7.06 19.86 15.11
N LEU A 190 6.24 18.79 15.17
CA LEU A 190 4.89 18.89 15.75
C LEU A 190 4.95 19.25 17.24
N ILE A 191 5.87 18.62 17.99
CA ILE A 191 6.02 18.83 19.45
C ILE A 191 6.54 20.23 19.76
N THR A 192 7.48 20.74 18.95
CA THR A 192 8.08 22.07 19.14
C THR A 192 7.24 23.20 18.57
N GLY A 193 6.18 22.91 17.83
CA GLY A 193 5.33 23.92 17.20
C GLY A 193 5.93 24.52 15.90
N ASP A 194 7.05 23.99 15.42
CA ASP A 194 7.67 24.40 14.14
C ASP A 194 7.01 23.65 12.97
N ILE A 195 5.71 23.84 12.80
CA ILE A 195 4.92 23.12 11.80
C ILE A 195 4.84 23.93 10.50
N PRO A 196 5.28 23.38 9.36
CA PRO A 196 5.11 24.04 8.07
C PRO A 196 3.64 24.32 7.77
N VAL A 197 3.37 25.48 7.20
CA VAL A 197 2.00 25.89 6.85
C VAL A 197 1.37 24.92 5.83
N ASP A 198 2.14 24.40 4.91
CA ASP A 198 1.74 23.46 3.87
C ASP A 198 1.48 22.01 4.36
N TRP A 199 1.68 21.73 5.67
CA TRP A 199 1.28 20.47 6.28
C TRP A 199 -0.16 20.47 6.77
N TRP A 200 -0.76 21.67 6.89
CA TRP A 200 -2.12 21.83 7.34
C TRP A 200 -3.12 21.65 6.22
N PHE A 201 -4.19 20.94 6.51
CA PHE A 201 -5.34 20.74 5.64
C PHE A 201 -6.58 21.32 6.30
N ASP A 202 -7.34 22.12 5.54
CA ASP A 202 -8.68 22.51 5.96
C ASP A 202 -9.65 21.42 5.47
N PRO A 203 -10.44 20.79 6.38
CA PRO A 203 -11.40 19.77 5.98
C PRO A 203 -12.46 20.33 4.99
N GLN A 204 -12.74 21.63 4.98
CA GLN A 204 -13.69 22.24 4.07
C GLN A 204 -13.22 22.28 2.61
N ASP A 205 -11.90 22.20 2.39
CA ASP A 205 -11.30 22.16 1.04
C ASP A 205 -11.31 20.74 0.43
N ILE A 206 -11.69 19.72 1.22
CA ILE A 206 -11.61 18.33 0.80
C ILE A 206 -13.00 17.80 0.46
N ARG A 207 -13.21 17.45 -0.81
CA ARG A 207 -14.46 16.91 -1.33
C ARG A 207 -14.41 15.40 -1.56
N TYR A 208 -13.84 14.66 -0.61
CA TYR A 208 -13.79 13.21 -0.67
C TYR A 208 -14.74 12.64 0.38
N VAL A 209 -15.73 11.86 -0.04
CA VAL A 209 -16.81 11.33 0.82
C VAL A 209 -16.78 9.80 0.96
N HIS A 210 -15.86 9.12 0.28
CA HIS A 210 -15.67 7.69 0.40
C HIS A 210 -14.50 7.45 1.35
N GLY A 211 -14.78 7.14 2.59
CA GLY A 211 -13.73 6.92 3.61
C GLY A 211 -13.89 5.59 4.35
N GLY A 212 -12.85 5.20 5.08
CA GLY A 212 -12.87 4.03 5.94
C GLY A 212 -12.86 2.69 5.19
N GLY A 213 -12.47 2.65 3.91
CA GLY A 213 -12.42 1.42 3.13
C GLY A 213 -13.78 0.76 2.92
N ILE A 214 -14.88 1.50 3.02
CA ILE A 214 -16.24 0.97 2.84
C ILE A 214 -16.54 0.86 1.35
N PRO A 215 -17.03 -0.28 0.83
CA PRO A 215 -17.48 -0.42 -0.54
C PRO A 215 -18.53 0.64 -0.90
N GLU A 216 -18.48 1.19 -2.11
CA GLU A 216 -19.40 2.25 -2.55
C GLU A 216 -20.87 1.87 -2.38
N ALA A 217 -21.21 0.59 -2.60
CA ALA A 217 -22.57 0.06 -2.40
C ALA A 217 -23.07 0.20 -0.95
N HIS A 218 -22.17 0.39 0.01
CA HIS A 218 -22.49 0.54 1.44
C HIS A 218 -22.42 1.99 1.92
N THR A 219 -22.06 2.93 1.05
CA THR A 219 -21.95 4.36 1.38
C THR A 219 -23.18 5.18 1.00
N ARG A 220 -24.24 4.52 0.49
CA ARG A 220 -25.52 5.13 0.10
C ARG A 220 -26.59 4.94 1.17
#